data_61bcee4fe497f64703610b559fdc02c9
#
_entry.id   61bcee4fe497f64703610b559fdc02c9
#
_cell.length_a   1.000
_cell.length_b   1.000
_cell.length_c   1.000
_cell.angle_alpha   90.00
_cell.angle_beta   90.00
_cell.angle_gamma   90.00
#
_symmetry.space_group_name_H-M   'P 1'
#
loop_
_entity.id
_entity.type
_entity.pdbx_description
1 polymer ?
#
loop_
_entity_poly.entity_id
_entity_poly.type
_entity_poly.pdbx_seq_one_letter_code
_entity_poly.pdbx_strand_id
1 'polypeptide(L)'
;YAKYMEHIGAGTRLAHTLIKPLYRLNRPYIVLALMFLLNMGLSICVPNPLSLALLMMVTIYPVLLRLGVSPVGAAAVIATGHLMDVGPGAVSTLLIAKTLNIPVPNYFVGYQLRLYFLVAVVTAVAHFLWQRYRDRLDAPMDVGDCESISEAPIGPKSYMLFPLLPLCFILGFSQYGLPGVKMNVTLAMMLAFGIALLAELIRHRNLRTVLKSTTVFFEGMGNQFSYAVTLIIGGQVFAQGLVSLGLIDSLVSALQTLSLNSEGLTSVMGGGMLGLSMVTGSNVAPLFTLVPLVPNIVSNLGLDPITTMLGMQNGASLGLFLSPISPVMVGVAGVAHIKSVDLLKRTSIPVLVALITSCLGIWMLY
;
A
#
# COMPACT_ATOMS: atom_id res chain seq x y z
N TYR A 1 15.69 0.15 0.54
CA TYR A 1 15.59 0.34 1.99
C TYR A 1 14.73 -0.75 2.65
N ALA A 2 13.46 -0.92 2.22
CA ALA A 2 12.53 -1.88 2.80
C ALA A 2 13.09 -3.31 2.91
N LYS A 3 13.72 -3.83 1.85
CA LYS A 3 14.35 -5.16 1.85
C LYS A 3 15.48 -5.29 2.87
N TYR A 4 16.23 -4.21 3.12
CA TYR A 4 17.25 -4.21 4.16
C TYR A 4 16.64 -4.20 5.57
N MET A 5 15.53 -3.47 5.79
CA MET A 5 14.78 -3.49 7.05
C MET A 5 14.19 -4.88 7.36
N GLU A 6 13.73 -5.59 6.35
CA GLU A 6 13.33 -7.00 6.45
C GLU A 6 14.52 -7.89 6.89
N HIS A 7 15.67 -7.73 6.22
CA HIS A 7 16.88 -8.52 6.49
C HIS A 7 17.38 -8.38 7.93
N ILE A 8 17.38 -7.16 8.48
CA ILE A 8 17.81 -6.92 9.87
C ILE A 8 16.70 -7.17 10.91
N GLY A 9 15.51 -7.59 10.48
CA GLY A 9 14.35 -7.86 11.34
C GLY A 9 13.70 -6.61 11.96
N ALA A 10 13.96 -5.42 11.40
CA ALA A 10 13.41 -4.16 11.93
C ALA A 10 11.90 -4.06 11.70
N GLY A 11 11.41 -4.45 10.52
CA GLY A 11 9.97 -4.48 10.23
C GLY A 11 9.22 -5.46 11.12
N THR A 12 9.76 -6.66 11.31
CA THR A 12 9.19 -7.68 12.21
C THR A 12 9.16 -7.18 13.66
N ARG A 13 10.21 -6.48 14.09
CA ARG A 13 10.28 -5.92 15.44
C ARG A 13 9.25 -4.82 15.66
N LEU A 14 9.05 -3.94 14.70
CA LEU A 14 8.03 -2.89 14.75
C LEU A 14 6.64 -3.52 14.84
N ALA A 15 6.30 -4.43 13.93
CA ALA A 15 5.03 -5.14 13.92
C ALA A 15 4.75 -5.84 15.26
N HIS A 16 5.68 -6.66 15.74
CA HIS A 16 5.54 -7.39 17.00
C HIS A 16 5.32 -6.46 18.19
N THR A 17 6.03 -5.32 18.25
CA THR A 17 5.89 -4.36 19.34
C THR A 17 4.51 -3.70 19.35
N LEU A 18 4.00 -3.34 18.18
CA LEU A 18 2.69 -2.71 18.01
C LEU A 18 1.52 -3.69 18.25
N ILE A 19 1.72 -4.97 17.96
CA ILE A 19 0.69 -6.00 18.14
C ILE A 19 0.57 -6.43 19.62
N LYS A 20 1.63 -6.37 20.39
CA LYS A 20 1.70 -6.86 21.78
C LYS A 20 0.55 -6.39 22.69
N PRO A 21 0.12 -5.11 22.71
CA PRO A 21 -0.99 -4.67 23.55
C PRO A 21 -2.33 -5.30 23.14
N LEU A 22 -2.50 -5.71 21.87
CA LEU A 22 -3.75 -6.28 21.36
C LEU A 22 -3.98 -7.73 21.82
N TYR A 23 -2.93 -8.44 22.24
CA TYR A 23 -3.05 -9.78 22.83
C TYR A 23 -3.90 -9.82 24.12
N ARG A 24 -4.08 -8.67 24.79
CA ARG A 24 -4.85 -8.58 26.04
C ARG A 24 -6.36 -8.44 25.82
N LEU A 25 -6.78 -8.22 24.57
CA LEU A 25 -8.17 -8.01 24.21
C LEU A 25 -8.82 -9.34 23.82
N ASN A 26 -9.76 -9.84 24.64
CA ASN A 26 -10.53 -11.07 24.38
C ASN A 26 -11.80 -10.81 23.52
N ARG A 27 -11.69 -9.94 22.52
CA ARG A 27 -12.78 -9.57 21.61
C ARG A 27 -12.34 -9.78 20.16
N PRO A 28 -12.61 -10.95 19.54
CA PRO A 28 -11.99 -11.35 18.26
C PRO A 28 -12.16 -10.31 17.14
N TYR A 29 -13.37 -9.83 16.90
CA TYR A 29 -13.64 -8.92 15.78
C TYR A 29 -13.20 -7.47 16.06
N ILE A 30 -13.12 -7.04 17.33
CA ILE A 30 -12.52 -5.75 17.70
C ILE A 30 -11.02 -5.81 17.46
N VAL A 31 -10.37 -6.89 17.88
CA VAL A 31 -8.94 -7.12 17.62
C VAL A 31 -8.69 -7.15 16.11
N LEU A 32 -9.54 -7.83 15.35
CA LEU A 32 -9.47 -7.89 13.89
C LEU A 32 -9.51 -6.49 13.25
N ALA A 33 -10.45 -5.63 13.65
CA ALA A 33 -10.55 -4.26 13.13
C ALA A 33 -9.34 -3.39 13.54
N LEU A 34 -8.86 -3.52 14.78
CA LEU A 34 -7.67 -2.82 15.24
C LEU A 34 -6.40 -3.30 14.52
N MET A 35 -6.29 -4.61 14.24
CA MET A 35 -5.21 -5.18 13.44
C MET A 35 -5.22 -4.66 12.00
N PHE A 36 -6.42 -4.47 11.41
CA PHE A 36 -6.53 -3.82 10.11
C PHE A 36 -5.97 -2.39 10.14
N LEU A 37 -6.40 -1.57 11.12
CA LEU A 37 -5.90 -0.20 11.27
C LEU A 37 -4.39 -0.15 11.51
N LEU A 38 -3.87 -1.07 12.32
CA LEU A 38 -2.44 -1.19 12.55
C LEU A 38 -1.69 -1.56 11.27
N ASN A 39 -2.21 -2.53 10.52
CA ASN A 39 -1.63 -2.95 9.24
C ASN A 39 -1.64 -1.80 8.22
N MET A 40 -2.76 -1.07 8.12
CA MET A 40 -2.84 0.17 7.35
C MET A 40 -1.76 1.17 7.79
N GLY A 41 -1.61 1.45 9.09
CA GLY A 41 -0.56 2.36 9.59
C GLY A 41 0.86 1.90 9.23
N LEU A 42 1.13 0.59 9.31
CA LEU A 42 2.42 0.01 8.90
C LEU A 42 2.68 0.12 7.40
N SER A 43 1.64 0.13 6.57
CA SER A 43 1.78 0.23 5.11
C SER A 43 2.47 1.52 4.67
N ILE A 44 2.32 2.62 5.42
CA ILE A 44 3.02 3.89 5.14
C ILE A 44 4.55 3.72 5.27
N CYS A 45 5.00 2.82 6.16
CA CYS A 45 6.42 2.57 6.43
C CYS A 45 6.99 1.41 5.60
N VAL A 46 6.14 0.47 5.20
CA VAL A 46 6.48 -0.72 4.42
C VAL A 46 5.70 -0.67 3.10
N PRO A 47 6.23 -0.02 2.06
CA PRO A 47 5.48 0.27 0.83
C PRO A 47 5.28 -0.95 -0.09
N ASN A 48 5.71 -2.15 0.29
CA ASN A 48 5.49 -3.36 -0.49
C ASN A 48 4.32 -4.16 0.09
N PRO A 49 3.17 -4.26 -0.63
CA PRO A 49 1.97 -4.93 -0.14
C PRO A 49 2.18 -6.41 0.21
N LEU A 50 2.92 -7.15 -0.64
CA LEU A 50 3.16 -8.58 -0.44
C LEU A 50 4.06 -8.83 0.78
N SER A 51 5.18 -8.10 0.89
CA SER A 51 6.09 -8.23 2.04
C SER A 51 5.38 -7.92 3.37
N LEU A 52 4.56 -6.86 3.39
CA LEU A 52 3.78 -6.52 4.57
C LEU A 52 2.76 -7.61 4.90
N ALA A 53 2.02 -8.10 3.92
CA ALA A 53 1.04 -9.15 4.12
C ALA A 53 1.68 -10.45 4.65
N LEU A 54 2.80 -10.90 4.08
CA LEU A 54 3.52 -12.08 4.55
C LEU A 54 4.06 -11.89 5.97
N LEU A 55 4.57 -10.71 6.30
CA LEU A 55 4.97 -10.37 7.67
C LEU A 55 3.79 -10.48 8.65
N MET A 56 2.62 -10.01 8.25
CA MET A 56 1.40 -10.09 9.06
C MET A 56 0.86 -11.52 9.17
N MET A 57 1.03 -12.35 8.13
CA MET A 57 0.68 -13.77 8.20
C MET A 57 1.49 -14.51 9.28
N VAL A 58 2.76 -14.17 9.45
CA VAL A 58 3.59 -14.77 10.51
C VAL A 58 3.22 -14.23 11.90
N THR A 59 2.85 -12.97 12.02
CA THR A 59 2.70 -12.28 13.32
C THR A 59 1.26 -12.17 13.80
N ILE A 60 0.33 -11.78 12.95
CA ILE A 60 -1.08 -11.49 13.30
C ILE A 60 -1.99 -12.69 13.07
N TYR A 61 -1.77 -13.44 12.00
CA TYR A 61 -2.65 -14.53 11.61
C TYR A 61 -2.86 -15.57 12.72
N PRO A 62 -1.80 -16.12 13.35
CA PRO A 62 -1.96 -17.08 14.44
C PRO A 62 -2.73 -16.50 15.64
N VAL A 63 -2.61 -15.21 15.88
CA VAL A 63 -3.30 -14.52 16.98
C VAL A 63 -4.80 -14.46 16.72
N LEU A 64 -5.19 -14.06 15.51
CA LEU A 64 -6.60 -13.99 15.12
C LEU A 64 -7.26 -15.37 15.17
N LEU A 65 -6.56 -16.41 14.73
CA LEU A 65 -7.06 -17.80 14.82
C LEU A 65 -7.27 -18.24 16.28
N ARG A 66 -6.32 -17.96 17.18
CA ARG A 66 -6.44 -18.26 18.62
C ARG A 66 -7.60 -17.53 19.27
N LEU A 67 -7.97 -16.36 18.78
CA LEU A 67 -9.14 -15.58 19.24
C LEU A 67 -10.45 -16.08 18.65
N GLY A 68 -10.43 -17.09 17.77
CA GLY A 68 -11.63 -17.69 17.17
C GLY A 68 -12.13 -16.99 15.91
N VAL A 69 -11.30 -16.18 15.23
CA VAL A 69 -11.58 -15.68 13.88
C VAL A 69 -11.34 -16.78 12.86
N SER A 70 -12.21 -16.90 11.86
CA SER A 70 -12.01 -17.89 10.80
C SER A 70 -10.71 -17.68 10.01
N PRO A 71 -10.08 -18.72 9.47
CA PRO A 71 -8.87 -18.63 8.65
C PRO A 71 -9.04 -17.64 7.47
N VAL A 72 -10.18 -17.73 6.78
CA VAL A 72 -10.46 -16.84 5.64
C VAL A 72 -10.70 -15.40 6.08
N GLY A 73 -11.36 -15.18 7.22
CA GLY A 73 -11.58 -13.85 7.80
C GLY A 73 -10.29 -13.19 8.25
N ALA A 74 -9.42 -13.92 8.93
CA ALA A 74 -8.09 -13.45 9.34
C ALA A 74 -7.21 -13.12 8.13
N ALA A 75 -7.18 -14.02 7.14
CA ALA A 75 -6.45 -13.81 5.89
C ALA A 75 -6.98 -12.59 5.11
N ALA A 76 -8.30 -12.37 5.07
CA ALA A 76 -8.91 -11.24 4.37
C ALA A 76 -8.47 -9.88 4.95
N VAL A 77 -8.42 -9.77 6.27
CA VAL A 77 -7.96 -8.55 6.95
C VAL A 77 -6.47 -8.29 6.71
N ILE A 78 -5.67 -9.34 6.70
CA ILE A 78 -4.23 -9.22 6.44
C ILE A 78 -3.99 -8.85 4.97
N ALA A 79 -4.65 -9.52 4.04
CA ALA A 79 -4.50 -9.22 2.61
C ALA A 79 -4.83 -7.76 2.30
N THR A 80 -5.91 -7.21 2.87
CA THR A 80 -6.35 -5.84 2.63
C THR A 80 -5.65 -4.78 3.48
N GLY A 81 -4.70 -5.14 4.30
CA GLY A 81 -3.99 -4.20 5.19
C GLY A 81 -3.11 -3.17 4.48
N HIS A 82 -2.88 -3.29 3.19
CA HIS A 82 -2.23 -2.30 2.34
C HIS A 82 -3.20 -1.78 1.25
N LEU A 83 -4.46 -1.59 1.65
CA LEU A 83 -5.56 -1.28 0.73
C LEU A 83 -5.35 -0.02 -0.11
N MET A 84 -4.63 0.96 0.40
CA MET A 84 -4.26 2.18 -0.29
C MET A 84 -2.73 2.30 -0.36
N ASP A 85 -2.20 2.46 -1.57
CA ASP A 85 -0.77 2.70 -1.79
C ASP A 85 -0.45 4.17 -1.53
N VAL A 86 -0.29 4.50 -0.24
CA VAL A 86 -0.12 5.86 0.28
C VAL A 86 1.17 5.95 1.08
N GLY A 87 1.82 7.08 0.97
CA GLY A 87 3.03 7.36 1.74
C GLY A 87 4.12 8.02 0.89
N PRO A 88 5.03 8.76 1.51
CA PRO A 88 6.07 9.47 0.76
C PRO A 88 7.11 8.53 0.12
N GLY A 89 7.16 7.26 0.53
CA GLY A 89 7.99 6.22 -0.07
C GLY A 89 7.27 5.36 -1.10
N ALA A 90 5.97 5.54 -1.29
CA ALA A 90 5.19 4.77 -2.26
C ALA A 90 5.50 5.22 -3.69
N VAL A 91 5.65 4.24 -4.58
CA VAL A 91 6.03 4.49 -5.98
C VAL A 91 4.97 5.30 -6.73
N SER A 92 3.69 5.02 -6.46
CA SER A 92 2.54 5.75 -7.00
C SER A 92 2.52 7.22 -6.55
N THR A 93 2.80 7.48 -5.27
CA THR A 93 2.91 8.84 -4.71
C THR A 93 4.03 9.63 -5.37
N LEU A 94 5.20 9.00 -5.55
CA LEU A 94 6.35 9.62 -6.23
C LEU A 94 6.04 9.94 -7.69
N LEU A 95 5.40 9.02 -8.41
CA LEU A 95 5.00 9.23 -9.80
C LEU A 95 4.05 10.43 -9.94
N ILE A 96 2.98 10.45 -9.14
CA ILE A 96 1.96 11.49 -9.23
C ILE A 96 2.51 12.86 -8.81
N ALA A 97 3.23 12.93 -7.68
CA ALA A 97 3.86 14.17 -7.23
C ALA A 97 4.84 14.74 -8.26
N LYS A 98 5.61 13.87 -8.93
CA LYS A 98 6.49 14.26 -10.03
C LYS A 98 5.71 14.76 -11.25
N THR A 99 4.63 14.08 -11.63
CA THR A 99 3.80 14.46 -12.80
C THR A 99 3.09 15.79 -12.55
N LEU A 100 2.63 16.04 -11.33
CA LEU A 100 2.02 17.30 -10.90
C LEU A 100 3.04 18.41 -10.60
N ASN A 101 4.33 18.09 -10.58
CA ASN A 101 5.41 19.00 -10.18
C ASN A 101 5.20 19.62 -8.78
N ILE A 102 4.71 18.84 -7.84
CA ILE A 102 4.52 19.25 -6.44
C ILE A 102 5.43 18.45 -5.49
N PRO A 103 5.86 19.05 -4.37
CA PRO A 103 6.64 18.31 -3.37
C PRO A 103 5.88 17.10 -2.83
N VAL A 104 6.57 15.96 -2.70
CA VAL A 104 5.97 14.71 -2.18
C VAL A 104 5.29 14.88 -0.83
N PRO A 105 5.87 15.59 0.16
CA PRO A 105 5.19 15.82 1.44
C PRO A 105 3.86 16.57 1.29
N ASN A 106 3.78 17.49 0.34
CA ASN A 106 2.56 18.28 0.11
C ASN A 106 1.44 17.42 -0.46
N TYR A 107 1.76 16.55 -1.42
CA TYR A 107 0.79 15.59 -1.96
C TYR A 107 0.35 14.59 -0.89
N PHE A 108 1.30 14.05 -0.12
CA PHE A 108 1.00 13.09 0.94
C PHE A 108 0.14 13.69 2.06
N VAL A 109 0.57 14.77 2.69
CA VAL A 109 -0.12 15.36 3.85
C VAL A 109 -1.36 16.14 3.42
N GLY A 110 -1.29 16.87 2.29
CA GLY A 110 -2.38 17.72 1.83
C GLY A 110 -3.57 16.94 1.28
N TYR A 111 -3.31 15.86 0.56
CA TYR A 111 -4.35 15.13 -0.18
C TYR A 111 -4.52 13.68 0.29
N GLN A 112 -3.45 12.90 0.34
CA GLN A 112 -3.59 11.47 0.63
C GLN A 112 -3.99 11.19 2.08
N LEU A 113 -3.37 11.86 3.06
CA LEU A 113 -3.47 11.49 4.47
C LEU A 113 -4.88 11.63 5.04
N ARG A 114 -5.61 12.70 4.66
CA ARG A 114 -6.99 12.91 5.12
C ARG A 114 -7.92 11.82 4.60
N LEU A 115 -7.84 11.54 3.30
CA LEU A 115 -8.63 10.51 2.66
C LEU A 115 -8.29 9.12 3.21
N TYR A 116 -7.01 8.87 3.44
CA TYR A 116 -6.50 7.63 4.00
C TYR A 116 -7.11 7.31 5.37
N PHE A 117 -7.13 8.27 6.29
CA PHE A 117 -7.74 8.07 7.61
C PHE A 117 -9.23 7.78 7.51
N LEU A 118 -9.95 8.50 6.67
CA LEU A 118 -11.38 8.28 6.45
C LEU A 118 -11.64 6.85 5.94
N VAL A 119 -10.94 6.46 4.88
CA VAL A 119 -11.09 5.12 4.28
C VAL A 119 -10.66 4.03 5.27
N ALA A 120 -9.56 4.23 6.01
CA ALA A 120 -9.06 3.24 6.97
C ALA A 120 -10.10 2.96 8.07
N VAL A 121 -10.68 4.00 8.67
CA VAL A 121 -11.66 3.84 9.74
C VAL A 121 -12.95 3.18 9.24
N VAL A 122 -13.49 3.65 8.12
CA VAL A 122 -14.73 3.08 7.56
C VAL A 122 -14.54 1.63 7.13
N THR A 123 -13.39 1.31 6.51
CA THR A 123 -13.08 -0.07 6.11
C THR A 123 -12.82 -0.98 7.30
N ALA A 124 -12.22 -0.48 8.39
CA ALA A 124 -12.08 -1.24 9.64
C ALA A 124 -13.44 -1.65 10.21
N VAL A 125 -14.42 -0.73 10.20
CA VAL A 125 -15.80 -1.03 10.61
C VAL A 125 -16.44 -2.02 9.63
N ALA A 126 -16.24 -1.87 8.35
CA ALA A 126 -16.73 -2.81 7.33
C ALA A 126 -16.16 -4.22 7.56
N HIS A 127 -14.86 -4.35 7.84
CA HIS A 127 -14.25 -5.64 8.20
C HIS A 127 -14.84 -6.20 9.49
N PHE A 128 -15.01 -5.38 10.54
CA PHE A 128 -15.61 -5.82 11.79
C PHE A 128 -17.01 -6.42 11.56
N LEU A 129 -17.87 -5.73 10.82
CA LEU A 129 -19.24 -6.16 10.56
C LEU A 129 -19.29 -7.38 9.62
N TRP A 130 -18.57 -7.30 8.50
CA TRP A 130 -18.62 -8.31 7.45
C TRP A 130 -18.01 -9.64 7.87
N GLN A 131 -16.82 -9.62 8.49
CA GLN A 131 -16.18 -10.87 8.93
C GLN A 131 -17.00 -11.54 10.04
N ARG A 132 -17.52 -10.74 11.01
CA ARG A 132 -18.40 -11.26 12.05
C ARG A 132 -19.68 -11.87 11.49
N TYR A 133 -20.28 -11.26 10.48
CA TYR A 133 -21.49 -11.78 9.82
C TYR A 133 -21.19 -13.09 9.08
N ARG A 134 -20.13 -13.12 8.30
CA ARG A 134 -19.75 -14.28 7.51
C ARG A 134 -19.31 -15.48 8.37
N ASP A 135 -18.56 -15.24 9.43
CA ASP A 135 -18.12 -16.30 10.35
C ASP A 135 -19.27 -16.96 11.11
N ARG A 136 -20.43 -16.32 11.18
CA ARG A 136 -21.65 -16.90 11.72
C ARG A 136 -22.41 -17.78 10.72
N LEU A 137 -22.25 -17.51 9.44
CA LEU A 137 -22.95 -18.22 8.37
C LEU A 137 -22.13 -19.38 7.82
N ASP A 138 -20.83 -19.22 7.75
CA ASP A 138 -19.93 -20.25 7.20
C ASP A 138 -19.72 -21.34 8.27
N ALA A 139 -19.73 -22.61 7.84
CA ALA A 139 -19.43 -23.72 8.73
C ALA A 139 -18.03 -23.58 9.32
N PRO A 140 -17.79 -24.02 10.58
CA PRO A 140 -16.46 -24.04 11.15
C PRO A 140 -15.51 -24.78 10.23
N MET A 141 -14.51 -24.10 9.66
CA MET A 141 -13.41 -24.78 8.99
C MET A 141 -12.55 -25.44 10.04
N ASP A 142 -12.28 -26.71 9.84
CA ASP A 142 -11.31 -27.43 10.65
C ASP A 142 -9.94 -26.75 10.44
N VAL A 143 -9.50 -26.05 11.46
CA VAL A 143 -8.17 -25.42 11.48
C VAL A 143 -7.22 -26.57 11.77
N GLY A 144 -6.79 -27.27 10.72
CA GLY A 144 -5.71 -28.24 10.85
C GLY A 144 -4.55 -27.58 11.60
N ASP A 145 -3.84 -28.33 12.42
CA ASP A 145 -2.72 -27.82 13.23
C ASP A 145 -1.89 -26.85 12.39
N CYS A 146 -2.05 -25.56 12.68
CA CYS A 146 -1.19 -24.53 12.09
C CYS A 146 0.21 -24.84 12.59
N GLU A 147 1.01 -25.58 11.81
CA GLU A 147 2.43 -25.71 12.05
C GLU A 147 2.97 -24.31 12.33
N SER A 148 3.68 -24.18 13.45
CA SER A 148 4.28 -22.94 13.86
C SER A 148 5.18 -22.44 12.71
N ILE A 149 4.64 -21.47 11.94
CA ILE A 149 5.42 -20.81 10.89
C ILE A 149 6.68 -20.32 11.56
N SER A 150 7.83 -20.73 11.04
CA SER A 150 9.17 -20.39 11.53
C SER A 150 9.21 -18.91 11.97
N GLU A 151 9.53 -18.68 13.23
CA GLU A 151 9.60 -17.31 13.78
C GLU A 151 10.57 -16.50 12.93
N ALA A 152 10.07 -15.47 12.28
CA ALA A 152 10.91 -14.54 11.56
C ALA A 152 11.93 -13.89 12.54
N PRO A 153 13.18 -13.71 12.13
CA PRO A 153 14.20 -13.15 13.01
C PRO A 153 13.79 -11.76 13.51
N ILE A 154 13.65 -11.62 14.82
CA ILE A 154 13.26 -10.35 15.45
C ILE A 154 14.52 -9.57 15.79
N GLY A 155 14.68 -8.37 15.19
CA GLY A 155 15.79 -7.45 15.50
C GLY A 155 15.76 -6.93 16.94
N PRO A 156 16.80 -6.23 17.41
CA PRO A 156 16.84 -5.56 18.71
C PRO A 156 15.65 -4.60 18.91
N LYS A 157 15.31 -4.30 20.17
CA LYS A 157 14.16 -3.41 20.48
C LYS A 157 14.28 -2.03 19.82
N SER A 158 15.48 -1.47 19.74
CA SER A 158 15.76 -0.18 19.10
C SER A 158 15.46 -0.15 17.59
N TYR A 159 15.50 -1.31 16.91
CA TYR A 159 15.32 -1.41 15.47
C TYR A 159 13.90 -1.11 15.01
N MET A 160 12.91 -1.13 15.93
CA MET A 160 11.53 -0.75 15.60
C MET A 160 11.41 0.68 15.05
N LEU A 161 12.39 1.55 15.35
CA LEU A 161 12.37 2.94 14.88
C LEU A 161 12.89 3.10 13.44
N PHE A 162 13.71 2.17 12.95
CA PHE A 162 14.34 2.32 11.62
C PHE A 162 13.34 2.42 10.48
N PRO A 163 12.29 1.61 10.37
CA PRO A 163 11.30 1.76 9.30
C PRO A 163 10.61 3.13 9.28
N LEU A 164 10.56 3.82 10.43
CA LEU A 164 9.95 5.15 10.57
C LEU A 164 10.91 6.28 10.19
N LEU A 165 12.24 6.07 10.20
CA LEU A 165 13.23 7.12 9.96
C LEU A 165 13.04 7.88 8.64
N PRO A 166 12.84 7.24 7.48
CA PRO A 166 12.63 7.98 6.24
C PRO A 166 11.41 8.90 6.32
N LEU A 167 10.32 8.42 6.92
CA LEU A 167 9.10 9.20 7.11
C LEU A 167 9.36 10.42 8.01
N CYS A 168 10.05 10.21 9.14
CA CYS A 168 10.44 11.28 10.06
C CYS A 168 11.33 12.33 9.37
N PHE A 169 12.29 11.91 8.54
CA PHE A 169 13.15 12.83 7.81
C PHE A 169 12.38 13.61 6.75
N ILE A 170 11.54 12.93 5.95
CA ILE A 170 10.76 13.58 4.88
C ILE A 170 9.79 14.61 5.45
N LEU A 171 9.08 14.28 6.53
CA LEU A 171 8.11 15.18 7.16
C LEU A 171 8.80 16.23 8.03
N GLY A 172 9.83 15.83 8.80
CA GLY A 172 10.57 16.72 9.69
C GLY A 172 11.32 17.85 8.96
N PHE A 173 11.83 17.57 7.75
CA PHE A 173 12.52 18.55 6.89
C PHE A 173 11.64 19.01 5.71
N SER A 174 10.36 19.18 5.95
CA SER A 174 9.38 19.71 5.00
C SER A 174 8.78 21.03 5.54
N GLN A 175 7.85 21.61 4.80
CA GLN A 175 7.07 22.75 5.27
C GLN A 175 6.28 22.49 6.57
N TYR A 176 6.08 21.22 6.92
CA TYR A 176 5.36 20.81 8.14
C TYR A 176 6.28 20.69 9.37
N GLY A 177 7.60 20.84 9.19
CA GLY A 177 8.58 20.78 10.28
C GLY A 177 9.61 21.91 10.18
N LEU A 178 10.83 21.62 9.71
CA LEU A 178 11.94 22.57 9.55
C LEU A 178 12.07 22.98 8.08
N PRO A 179 11.44 24.07 7.63
CA PRO A 179 11.36 24.42 6.20
C PRO A 179 12.69 24.89 5.57
N GLY A 180 13.74 25.11 6.39
CA GLY A 180 15.05 25.59 5.91
C GLY A 180 15.89 24.52 5.18
N VAL A 181 15.57 23.23 5.31
CA VAL A 181 16.33 22.12 4.71
C VAL A 181 15.49 21.40 3.67
N LYS A 182 15.95 21.42 2.42
CA LYS A 182 15.27 20.66 1.34
C LYS A 182 15.66 19.18 1.40
N MET A 183 14.80 18.37 2.01
CA MET A 183 14.96 16.92 2.07
C MET A 183 14.18 16.25 0.95
N ASN A 184 14.85 15.52 0.07
CA ASN A 184 14.17 14.64 -0.89
C ASN A 184 14.09 13.20 -0.35
N VAL A 185 13.18 12.41 -0.94
CA VAL A 185 12.92 11.03 -0.50
C VAL A 185 14.17 10.16 -0.59
N THR A 186 14.97 10.32 -1.64
CA THR A 186 16.21 9.56 -1.84
C THR A 186 17.22 9.83 -0.74
N LEU A 187 17.44 11.12 -0.41
CA LEU A 187 18.36 11.51 0.67
C LEU A 187 17.89 10.99 2.02
N ALA A 188 16.59 11.12 2.32
CA ALA A 188 16.00 10.59 3.55
C ALA A 188 16.22 9.07 3.70
N MET A 189 15.99 8.31 2.62
CA MET A 189 16.21 6.86 2.62
C MET A 189 17.70 6.49 2.76
N MET A 190 18.60 7.23 2.13
CA MET A 190 20.04 7.00 2.25
C MET A 190 20.56 7.32 3.64
N LEU A 191 20.10 8.40 4.26
CA LEU A 191 20.45 8.73 5.65
C LEU A 191 19.93 7.67 6.63
N ALA A 192 18.67 7.26 6.47
CA ALA A 192 18.10 6.20 7.30
C ALA A 192 18.85 4.86 7.12
N PHE A 193 19.27 4.54 5.90
CA PHE A 193 20.11 3.37 5.63
C PHE A 193 21.48 3.48 6.30
N GLY A 194 22.13 4.63 6.22
CA GLY A 194 23.41 4.89 6.90
C GLY A 194 23.31 4.72 8.41
N ILE A 195 22.25 5.23 9.03
CA ILE A 195 21.96 5.04 10.47
C ILE A 195 21.78 3.56 10.81
N ALA A 196 21.04 2.83 9.99
CA ALA A 196 20.83 1.40 10.18
C ALA A 196 22.14 0.61 10.06
N LEU A 197 23.00 0.94 9.09
CA LEU A 197 24.34 0.34 8.96
C LEU A 197 25.24 0.64 10.15
N LEU A 198 25.25 1.86 10.65
CA LEU A 198 26.01 2.23 11.84
C LEU A 198 25.53 1.44 13.07
N ALA A 199 24.22 1.28 13.23
CA ALA A 199 23.66 0.48 14.31
C ALA A 199 24.06 -1.01 14.22
N GLU A 200 24.02 -1.59 13.00
CA GLU A 200 24.50 -2.96 12.75
C GLU A 200 26.01 -3.09 13.02
N LEU A 201 26.81 -2.07 12.66
CA LEU A 201 28.25 -2.05 12.93
C LEU A 201 28.54 -2.04 14.45
N ILE A 202 27.83 -1.21 15.19
CA ILE A 202 27.96 -1.15 16.66
C ILE A 202 27.55 -2.50 17.28
N ARG A 203 26.51 -3.14 16.75
CA ARG A 203 26.00 -4.43 17.23
C ARG A 203 26.95 -5.58 16.96
N HIS A 204 27.38 -5.74 15.72
CA HIS A 204 28.16 -6.89 15.29
C HIS A 204 29.67 -6.70 15.46
N ARG A 205 30.14 -5.46 15.60
CA ARG A 205 31.58 -5.09 15.74
C ARG A 205 32.47 -5.72 14.65
N ASN A 206 31.87 -6.11 13.53
CA ASN A 206 32.55 -6.75 12.42
C ASN A 206 32.18 -6.04 11.11
N LEU A 207 33.07 -5.20 10.63
CA LEU A 207 32.89 -4.40 9.43
C LEU A 207 32.62 -5.28 8.18
N ARG A 208 33.29 -6.41 8.07
CA ARG A 208 33.15 -7.31 6.91
C ARG A 208 31.73 -7.90 6.82
N THR A 209 31.16 -8.31 7.95
CA THR A 209 29.80 -8.84 8.03
C THR A 209 28.78 -7.77 7.67
N VAL A 210 28.93 -6.56 8.19
CA VAL A 210 28.03 -5.44 7.92
C VAL A 210 28.13 -4.98 6.47
N LEU A 211 29.32 -4.86 5.92
CA LEU A 211 29.51 -4.54 4.50
C LEU A 211 28.91 -5.63 3.59
N LYS A 212 29.00 -6.90 3.97
CA LYS A 212 28.35 -7.97 3.22
C LYS A 212 26.82 -7.85 3.24
N SER A 213 26.22 -7.41 4.34
CA SER A 213 24.76 -7.20 4.41
C SER A 213 24.27 -6.06 3.52
N THR A 214 25.13 -5.12 3.11
CA THR A 214 24.75 -4.06 2.16
C THR A 214 24.35 -4.60 0.80
N THR A 215 24.83 -5.81 0.42
CA THR A 215 24.42 -6.46 -0.83
C THR A 215 22.92 -6.63 -0.92
N VAL A 216 22.25 -6.92 0.19
CA VAL A 216 20.78 -7.05 0.26
C VAL A 216 20.07 -5.74 -0.09
N PHE A 217 20.63 -4.60 0.32
CA PHE A 217 20.12 -3.29 -0.05
C PHE A 217 20.25 -3.05 -1.56
N PHE A 218 21.43 -3.30 -2.13
CA PHE A 218 21.69 -3.10 -3.55
C PHE A 218 20.93 -4.10 -4.43
N GLU A 219 20.80 -5.35 -4.02
CA GLU A 219 19.93 -6.34 -4.69
C GLU A 219 18.47 -5.88 -4.69
N GLY A 220 17.96 -5.41 -3.55
CA GLY A 220 16.60 -4.85 -3.45
C GLY A 220 16.42 -3.63 -4.35
N MET A 221 17.42 -2.77 -4.42
CA MET A 221 17.41 -1.61 -5.31
C MET A 221 17.46 -2.03 -6.78
N GLY A 222 18.32 -2.99 -7.16
CA GLY A 222 18.42 -3.51 -8.52
C GLY A 222 17.13 -4.15 -9.00
N ASN A 223 16.50 -4.98 -8.18
CA ASN A 223 15.21 -5.61 -8.51
C ASN A 223 14.10 -4.57 -8.73
N GLN A 224 14.00 -3.58 -7.85
CA GLN A 224 13.02 -2.51 -7.99
C GLN A 224 13.34 -1.58 -9.16
N PHE A 225 14.62 -1.30 -9.41
CA PHE A 225 15.05 -0.53 -10.57
C PHE A 225 14.65 -1.22 -11.87
N SER A 226 14.96 -2.50 -12.02
CA SER A 226 14.60 -3.27 -13.21
C SER A 226 13.09 -3.27 -13.44
N TYR A 227 12.30 -3.54 -12.39
CA TYR A 227 10.85 -3.56 -12.47
C TYR A 227 10.26 -2.17 -12.79
N ALA A 228 10.64 -1.15 -12.03
CA ALA A 228 10.08 0.20 -12.17
C ALA A 228 10.51 0.86 -13.49
N VAL A 229 11.78 0.76 -13.87
CA VAL A 229 12.28 1.38 -15.12
C VAL A 229 11.67 0.73 -16.35
N THR A 230 11.51 -0.59 -16.35
CA THR A 230 10.84 -1.30 -17.46
C THR A 230 9.39 -0.82 -17.60
N LEU A 231 8.65 -0.69 -16.49
CA LEU A 231 7.28 -0.18 -16.52
C LEU A 231 7.19 1.29 -16.93
N ILE A 232 8.12 2.13 -16.45
CA ILE A 232 8.17 3.56 -16.83
C ILE A 232 8.42 3.69 -18.33
N ILE A 233 9.45 3.03 -18.86
CA ILE A 233 9.81 3.11 -20.29
C ILE A 233 8.68 2.53 -21.13
N GLY A 234 8.21 1.33 -20.83
CA GLY A 234 7.11 0.68 -21.54
C GLY A 234 5.81 1.51 -21.50
N GLY A 235 5.46 2.04 -20.33
CA GLY A 235 4.30 2.91 -20.15
C GLY A 235 4.41 4.22 -20.93
N GLN A 236 5.59 4.87 -20.91
CA GLN A 236 5.80 6.12 -21.67
C GLN A 236 5.77 5.88 -23.19
N VAL A 237 6.38 4.82 -23.69
CA VAL A 237 6.32 4.45 -25.12
C VAL A 237 4.90 4.15 -25.54
N PHE A 238 4.16 3.38 -24.74
CA PHE A 238 2.76 3.09 -24.98
C PHE A 238 1.91 4.36 -24.95
N ALA A 239 2.06 5.20 -23.94
CA ALA A 239 1.36 6.46 -23.80
C ALA A 239 1.63 7.39 -25.01
N GLN A 240 2.89 7.51 -25.44
CA GLN A 240 3.25 8.30 -26.61
C GLN A 240 2.65 7.73 -27.90
N GLY A 241 2.60 6.41 -28.03
CA GLY A 241 1.91 5.74 -29.13
C GLY A 241 0.43 6.08 -29.19
N LEU A 242 -0.27 6.06 -28.05
CA LEU A 242 -1.68 6.44 -27.95
C LEU A 242 -1.93 7.91 -28.31
N VAL A 243 -1.03 8.81 -27.85
CA VAL A 243 -1.06 10.24 -28.24
C VAL A 243 -0.93 10.38 -29.75
N SER A 244 0.04 9.70 -30.36
CA SER A 244 0.30 9.77 -31.81
C SER A 244 -0.85 9.20 -32.65
N LEU A 245 -1.63 8.28 -32.09
CA LEU A 245 -2.84 7.72 -32.73
C LEU A 245 -4.09 8.61 -32.54
N GLY A 246 -3.98 9.78 -31.90
CA GLY A 246 -5.11 10.66 -31.64
C GLY A 246 -6.08 10.15 -30.56
N LEU A 247 -5.68 9.20 -29.73
CA LEU A 247 -6.53 8.66 -28.68
C LEU A 247 -6.92 9.73 -27.65
N ILE A 248 -5.99 10.65 -27.33
CA ILE A 248 -6.29 11.73 -26.38
C ILE A 248 -7.42 12.60 -26.89
N ASP A 249 -7.38 13.01 -28.15
CA ASP A 249 -8.43 13.85 -28.77
C ASP A 249 -9.78 13.11 -28.80
N SER A 250 -9.75 11.81 -29.09
CA SER A 250 -10.94 10.96 -29.09
C SER A 250 -11.51 10.80 -27.66
N LEU A 251 -10.67 10.61 -26.66
CA LEU A 251 -11.08 10.52 -25.25
C LEU A 251 -11.63 11.84 -24.74
N VAL A 252 -10.95 12.96 -25.03
CA VAL A 252 -11.41 14.30 -24.65
C VAL A 252 -12.77 14.58 -25.26
N SER A 253 -12.97 14.29 -26.57
CA SER A 253 -14.24 14.45 -27.25
C SER A 253 -15.34 13.59 -26.61
N ALA A 254 -15.06 12.33 -26.32
CA ALA A 254 -15.99 11.43 -25.64
C ALA A 254 -16.36 11.92 -24.23
N LEU A 255 -15.38 12.39 -23.46
CA LEU A 255 -15.61 12.92 -22.12
C LEU A 255 -16.39 14.24 -22.14
N GLN A 256 -16.16 15.10 -23.15
CA GLN A 256 -16.94 16.33 -23.36
C GLN A 256 -18.40 16.04 -23.68
N THR A 257 -18.69 15.00 -24.47
CA THR A 257 -20.09 14.61 -24.78
C THR A 257 -20.82 14.12 -23.53
N LEU A 258 -20.10 13.57 -22.55
CA LEU A 258 -20.66 13.13 -21.25
C LEU A 258 -20.90 14.29 -20.29
N SER A 259 -20.42 15.50 -20.60
CA SER A 259 -20.55 16.72 -19.76
C SER A 259 -20.17 16.46 -18.31
N LEU A 260 -19.10 15.66 -18.08
CA LEU A 260 -18.64 15.28 -16.75
C LEU A 260 -18.03 16.49 -16.04
N ASN A 261 -18.44 16.67 -14.79
CA ASN A 261 -17.75 17.55 -13.84
C ASN A 261 -16.47 16.85 -13.32
N SER A 262 -15.71 17.55 -12.45
CA SER A 262 -14.46 17.02 -11.87
C SER A 262 -14.68 15.69 -11.14
N GLU A 263 -15.77 15.56 -10.39
CA GLU A 263 -16.11 14.35 -9.65
C GLU A 263 -16.45 13.17 -10.58
N GLY A 264 -17.20 13.45 -11.65
CA GLY A 264 -17.54 12.46 -12.68
C GLY A 264 -16.31 11.92 -13.39
N LEU A 265 -15.39 12.80 -13.81
CA LEU A 265 -14.13 12.41 -14.43
C LEU A 265 -13.27 11.59 -13.47
N THR A 266 -13.11 12.04 -12.23
CA THR A 266 -12.37 11.32 -11.18
C THR A 266 -12.92 9.91 -10.98
N SER A 267 -14.25 9.75 -10.98
CA SER A 267 -14.92 8.46 -10.81
C SER A 267 -14.72 7.54 -12.01
N VAL A 268 -14.83 8.06 -13.22
CA VAL A 268 -14.60 7.29 -14.46
C VAL A 268 -13.15 6.85 -14.57
N MET A 269 -12.20 7.76 -14.35
CA MET A 269 -10.77 7.45 -14.40
C MET A 269 -10.36 6.49 -13.28
N GLY A 270 -10.87 6.71 -12.06
CA GLY A 270 -10.64 5.82 -10.93
C GLY A 270 -11.24 4.43 -11.13
N GLY A 271 -12.46 4.34 -11.68
CA GLY A 271 -13.12 3.07 -12.04
C GLY A 271 -12.38 2.31 -13.13
N GLY A 272 -11.92 3.03 -14.16
CA GLY A 272 -11.06 2.45 -15.22
C GLY A 272 -9.78 1.86 -14.66
N MET A 273 -9.10 2.59 -13.77
CA MET A 273 -7.89 2.11 -13.08
C MET A 273 -8.15 0.90 -12.19
N LEU A 274 -9.29 0.87 -11.50
CA LEU A 274 -9.71 -0.30 -10.71
C LEU A 274 -9.85 -1.53 -11.61
N GLY A 275 -10.57 -1.40 -12.73
CA GLY A 275 -10.75 -2.50 -13.69
C GLY A 275 -9.43 -2.99 -14.28
N LEU A 276 -8.54 -2.09 -14.68
CA LEU A 276 -7.22 -2.46 -15.21
C LEU A 276 -6.36 -3.16 -14.14
N SER A 277 -6.39 -2.69 -12.90
CA SER A 277 -5.66 -3.34 -11.79
C SER A 277 -6.22 -4.72 -11.44
N MET A 278 -7.54 -4.90 -11.53
CA MET A 278 -8.16 -6.22 -11.36
C MET A 278 -7.70 -7.23 -12.41
N VAL A 279 -7.65 -6.81 -13.67
CA VAL A 279 -7.24 -7.66 -14.79
C VAL A 279 -5.74 -7.96 -14.76
N THR A 280 -4.92 -6.94 -14.47
CA THR A 280 -3.45 -7.10 -14.48
C THR A 280 -2.87 -7.68 -13.20
N GLY A 281 -3.62 -7.64 -12.09
CA GLY A 281 -3.12 -8.02 -10.76
C GLY A 281 -2.04 -7.06 -10.22
N SER A 282 -1.95 -5.84 -10.78
CA SER A 282 -0.96 -4.82 -10.41
C SER A 282 -1.60 -3.45 -10.31
N ASN A 283 -1.28 -2.70 -9.25
CA ASN A 283 -1.67 -1.30 -9.12
C ASN A 283 -0.68 -0.36 -9.83
N VAL A 284 0.57 -0.76 -9.94
CA VAL A 284 1.68 0.07 -10.44
C VAL A 284 1.67 0.16 -11.98
N ALA A 285 1.49 -0.97 -12.67
CA ALA A 285 1.54 -1.01 -14.12
C ALA A 285 0.53 -0.08 -14.81
N PRO A 286 -0.77 -0.09 -14.48
CA PRO A 286 -1.72 0.85 -15.04
C PRO A 286 -1.40 2.32 -14.72
N LEU A 287 -0.92 2.61 -13.50
CA LEU A 287 -0.56 3.97 -13.09
C LEU A 287 0.59 4.53 -13.93
N PHE A 288 1.67 3.77 -14.11
CA PHE A 288 2.80 4.22 -14.94
C PHE A 288 2.42 4.45 -16.40
N THR A 289 1.41 3.73 -16.89
CA THR A 289 0.92 3.88 -18.27
C THR A 289 0.02 5.10 -18.44
N LEU A 290 -0.92 5.34 -17.52
CA LEU A 290 -1.99 6.31 -17.75
C LEU A 290 -1.77 7.66 -17.04
N VAL A 291 -1.12 7.70 -15.87
CA VAL A 291 -0.89 8.95 -15.12
C VAL A 291 -0.16 10.02 -15.96
N PRO A 292 0.83 9.70 -16.81
CA PRO A 292 1.50 10.71 -17.63
C PRO A 292 0.57 11.38 -18.69
N LEU A 293 -0.55 10.77 -19.02
CA LEU A 293 -1.53 11.32 -19.97
C LEU A 293 -2.51 12.31 -19.32
N VAL A 294 -2.71 12.20 -18.00
CA VAL A 294 -3.73 12.95 -17.26
C VAL A 294 -3.58 14.47 -17.40
N PRO A 295 -2.37 15.09 -17.29
CA PRO A 295 -2.25 16.54 -17.44
C PRO A 295 -2.81 17.06 -18.76
N ASN A 296 -2.57 16.35 -19.85
CA ASN A 296 -3.08 16.74 -21.17
C ASN A 296 -4.61 16.59 -21.27
N ILE A 297 -5.17 15.51 -20.70
CA ILE A 297 -6.62 15.26 -20.73
C ILE A 297 -7.34 16.32 -19.89
N VAL A 298 -6.87 16.54 -18.66
CA VAL A 298 -7.54 17.41 -17.69
C VAL A 298 -7.42 18.89 -18.05
N SER A 299 -6.26 19.32 -18.61
CA SER A 299 -6.09 20.70 -19.09
C SER A 299 -7.07 21.05 -20.21
N ASN A 300 -7.33 20.10 -21.12
CA ASN A 300 -8.31 20.29 -22.22
C ASN A 300 -9.76 20.34 -21.72
N LEU A 301 -10.04 19.78 -20.55
CA LEU A 301 -11.36 19.80 -19.92
C LEU A 301 -11.53 20.93 -18.89
N GLY A 302 -10.47 21.66 -18.53
CA GLY A 302 -10.49 22.74 -17.54
C GLY A 302 -10.72 22.23 -16.11
N LEU A 303 -10.30 21.00 -15.80
CA LEU A 303 -10.54 20.32 -14.52
C LEU A 303 -9.25 20.21 -13.67
N ASP A 304 -9.39 19.84 -12.37
CA ASP A 304 -8.24 19.69 -11.47
C ASP A 304 -7.54 18.35 -11.68
N PRO A 305 -6.22 18.34 -11.98
CA PRO A 305 -5.47 17.12 -12.16
C PRO A 305 -5.21 16.35 -10.84
N ILE A 306 -5.21 17.03 -9.70
CA ILE A 306 -4.83 16.42 -8.40
C ILE A 306 -5.90 15.42 -7.98
N THR A 307 -7.17 15.83 -7.99
CA THR A 307 -8.30 14.98 -7.60
C THR A 307 -8.46 13.80 -8.55
N THR A 308 -8.29 14.03 -9.85
CA THR A 308 -8.33 12.96 -10.86
C THR A 308 -7.24 11.91 -10.62
N MET A 309 -5.99 12.36 -10.41
CA MET A 309 -4.88 11.43 -10.14
C MET A 309 -5.02 10.72 -8.80
N LEU A 310 -5.57 11.38 -7.77
CA LEU A 310 -5.88 10.76 -6.49
C LEU A 310 -6.93 9.65 -6.64
N GLY A 311 -7.99 9.89 -7.44
CA GLY A 311 -8.99 8.88 -7.79
C GLY A 311 -8.40 7.70 -8.53
N MET A 312 -7.54 7.95 -9.51
CA MET A 312 -6.81 6.91 -10.24
C MET A 312 -5.92 6.07 -9.34
N GLN A 313 -5.16 6.69 -8.45
CA GLN A 313 -4.29 6.00 -7.49
C GLN A 313 -5.10 5.08 -6.57
N ASN A 314 -6.22 5.57 -6.04
CA ASN A 314 -7.09 4.78 -5.18
C ASN A 314 -7.78 3.66 -5.94
N GLY A 315 -8.30 3.93 -7.13
CA GLY A 315 -8.89 2.90 -7.99
C GLY A 315 -7.90 1.77 -8.30
N ALA A 316 -6.67 2.12 -8.69
CA ALA A 316 -5.62 1.14 -8.95
C ALA A 316 -5.29 0.31 -7.71
N SER A 317 -5.13 0.96 -6.55
CA SER A 317 -4.81 0.26 -5.30
C SER A 317 -5.92 -0.69 -4.88
N LEU A 318 -7.17 -0.26 -4.92
CA LEU A 318 -8.34 -1.07 -4.57
C LEU A 318 -8.53 -2.25 -5.53
N GLY A 319 -8.31 -2.04 -6.84
CA GLY A 319 -8.42 -3.07 -7.86
C GLY A 319 -7.45 -4.23 -7.63
N LEU A 320 -6.27 -3.98 -7.09
CA LEU A 320 -5.30 -5.02 -6.71
C LEU A 320 -5.91 -6.06 -5.75
N PHE A 321 -6.72 -5.63 -4.79
CA PHE A 321 -7.33 -6.48 -3.76
C PHE A 321 -8.67 -7.12 -4.19
N LEU A 322 -9.17 -6.74 -5.36
CA LEU A 322 -10.27 -7.40 -6.06
C LEU A 322 -9.78 -8.37 -7.16
N SER A 323 -8.47 -8.47 -7.35
CA SER A 323 -7.86 -9.37 -8.32
C SER A 323 -7.49 -10.72 -7.70
N PRO A 324 -8.04 -11.84 -8.18
CA PRO A 324 -7.68 -13.17 -7.65
C PRO A 324 -6.26 -13.60 -8.02
N ILE A 325 -5.65 -12.94 -9.01
CA ILE A 325 -4.29 -13.22 -9.51
C ILE A 325 -3.24 -12.29 -8.90
N SER A 326 -3.62 -11.34 -8.06
CA SER A 326 -2.65 -10.43 -7.48
C SER A 326 -1.68 -11.17 -6.56
N PRO A 327 -0.38 -10.79 -6.56
CA PRO A 327 0.64 -11.44 -5.72
C PRO A 327 0.26 -11.48 -4.24
N VAL A 328 -0.42 -10.45 -3.73
CA VAL A 328 -0.84 -10.38 -2.34
C VAL A 328 -1.92 -11.41 -2.05
N MET A 329 -2.96 -11.48 -2.91
CA MET A 329 -4.06 -12.43 -2.73
C MET A 329 -3.58 -13.87 -2.84
N VAL A 330 -2.73 -14.16 -3.84
CA VAL A 330 -2.15 -15.50 -4.03
C VAL A 330 -1.20 -15.85 -2.87
N GLY A 331 -0.34 -14.92 -2.46
CA GLY A 331 0.62 -15.14 -1.38
C GLY A 331 -0.06 -15.42 -0.03
N VAL A 332 -1.04 -14.58 0.35
CA VAL A 332 -1.80 -14.77 1.59
C VAL A 332 -2.64 -16.04 1.55
N ALA A 333 -3.32 -16.32 0.43
CA ALA A 333 -4.11 -17.53 0.27
C ALA A 333 -3.23 -18.80 0.35
N GLY A 334 -2.03 -18.75 -0.24
CA GLY A 334 -1.06 -19.84 -0.18
C GLY A 334 -0.60 -20.14 1.24
N VAL A 335 -0.25 -19.11 2.03
CA VAL A 335 0.18 -19.28 3.43
C VAL A 335 -0.98 -19.74 4.33
N ALA A 336 -2.19 -19.25 4.08
CA ALA A 336 -3.38 -19.65 4.82
C ALA A 336 -3.96 -21.01 4.38
N HIS A 337 -3.41 -21.64 3.35
CA HIS A 337 -3.92 -22.89 2.73
C HIS A 337 -5.39 -22.81 2.30
N ILE A 338 -5.80 -21.63 1.77
CA ILE A 338 -7.16 -21.38 1.27
C ILE A 338 -7.15 -21.05 -0.21
N LYS A 339 -8.30 -21.11 -0.88
CA LYS A 339 -8.41 -20.71 -2.28
C LYS A 339 -8.47 -19.17 -2.38
N SER A 340 -7.72 -18.58 -3.32
CA SER A 340 -7.74 -17.13 -3.58
C SER A 340 -9.15 -16.59 -3.87
N VAL A 341 -10.02 -17.40 -4.48
CA VAL A 341 -11.42 -17.03 -4.75
C VAL A 341 -12.24 -16.91 -3.45
N ASP A 342 -12.01 -17.75 -2.46
CA ASP A 342 -12.71 -17.65 -1.18
C ASP A 342 -12.21 -16.47 -0.37
N LEU A 343 -10.91 -16.18 -0.45
CA LEU A 343 -10.34 -14.94 0.08
C LEU A 343 -10.98 -13.71 -0.60
N LEU A 344 -11.12 -13.71 -1.93
CA LEU A 344 -11.74 -12.63 -2.69
C LEU A 344 -13.19 -12.37 -2.26
N LYS A 345 -14.01 -13.40 -2.03
CA LYS A 345 -15.38 -13.26 -1.52
C LYS A 345 -15.42 -12.55 -0.15
N ARG A 346 -14.39 -12.76 0.67
CA ARG A 346 -14.30 -12.15 2.01
C ARG A 346 -13.76 -10.72 1.96
N THR A 347 -12.91 -10.39 0.99
CA THR A 347 -12.36 -9.04 0.81
C THR A 347 -13.27 -8.12 0.00
N SER A 348 -14.13 -8.65 -0.88
CA SER A 348 -14.91 -7.87 -1.84
C SER A 348 -15.77 -6.79 -1.20
N ILE A 349 -16.54 -7.10 -0.16
CA ILE A 349 -17.43 -6.11 0.49
C ILE A 349 -16.64 -5.01 1.20
N PRO A 350 -15.62 -5.29 2.05
CA PRO A 350 -14.79 -4.23 2.64
C PRO A 350 -14.09 -3.36 1.58
N VAL A 351 -13.62 -3.95 0.47
CA VAL A 351 -12.96 -3.19 -0.61
C VAL A 351 -13.97 -2.33 -1.38
N LEU A 352 -15.20 -2.80 -1.62
CA LEU A 352 -16.26 -2.00 -2.21
C LEU A 352 -16.68 -0.83 -1.29
N VAL A 353 -16.76 -1.07 0.00
CA VAL A 353 -16.99 0.00 0.99
C VAL A 353 -15.86 1.04 0.95
N ALA A 354 -14.61 0.58 0.88
CA ALA A 354 -13.45 1.46 0.73
C ALA A 354 -13.51 2.28 -0.57
N LEU A 355 -13.94 1.68 -1.69
CA LEU A 355 -14.10 2.36 -2.97
C LEU A 355 -15.15 3.47 -2.88
N ILE A 356 -16.33 3.16 -2.37
CA ILE A 356 -17.41 4.14 -2.19
C ILE A 356 -16.95 5.25 -1.26
N THR A 357 -16.32 4.90 -0.13
CA THR A 357 -15.79 5.89 0.82
C THR A 357 -14.70 6.75 0.19
N SER A 358 -13.84 6.18 -0.65
CA SER A 358 -12.79 6.93 -1.35
C SER A 358 -13.39 7.92 -2.36
N CYS A 359 -14.38 7.50 -3.18
CA CYS A 359 -15.07 8.38 -4.11
C CYS A 359 -15.77 9.53 -3.38
N LEU A 360 -16.59 9.21 -2.38
CA LEU A 360 -17.30 10.22 -1.58
C LEU A 360 -16.32 11.12 -0.82
N GLY A 361 -15.23 10.55 -0.28
CA GLY A 361 -14.21 11.30 0.42
C GLY A 361 -13.46 12.30 -0.48
N ILE A 362 -13.17 11.93 -1.73
CA ILE A 362 -12.57 12.86 -2.70
C ILE A 362 -13.56 14.00 -2.98
N TRP A 363 -14.82 13.71 -3.22
CA TRP A 363 -15.86 14.73 -3.51
C TRP A 363 -16.14 15.68 -2.35
N MET A 364 -15.99 15.20 -1.09
CA MET A 364 -16.27 16.00 0.10
C MET A 364 -15.07 16.81 0.59
N LEU A 365 -13.84 16.35 0.33
CA LEU A 365 -12.61 16.94 0.87
C LEU A 365 -11.89 17.85 -0.12
N TYR A 366 -12.17 17.69 -1.41
CA TYR A 366 -11.46 18.36 -2.52
C TYR A 366 -12.42 18.76 -3.64
#